data_899667205b1aa8639c1c7917dbee95a7
#
_entry.id   899667205b1aa8639c1c7917dbee95a7
#
_cell.length_a   1.000
_cell.length_b   1.000
_cell.length_c   1.000
_cell.angle_alpha   90.00
_cell.angle_beta   90.00
_cell.angle_gamma   90.00
#
_symmetry.space_group_name_H-M   'P 1'
#
loop_
_entity.id
_entity.type
_entity.pdbx_description
1 polymer ?
#
loop_
_entity_poly.entity_id
_entity_poly.type
_entity_poly.pdbx_seq_one_letter_code
_entity_poly.pdbx_strand_id
1 'polypeptide(L)'
;MAGNSFSRRDFVRTSAAAAAGAAAGMAASKLSAADKQRILNYNSGMEYRPWGKTGLMVSAVCLGGHWKRIDKVVPSCNKGKGGWLGFDIKDPLFQKNRRDVVSKCIECGINYVDACTVQECKAYAKALEGRRDQMYFGFSWYQKEMRSLHNQMKKAASKGNPMPAGWMTQKLMEALDEGLRETGLECVDLWRITMHEQSSKHPDSEVEEMMEALVKAKKQGKARFTGFSSHDRPHIKKLVEQYPEIVDSIVTPYTAKTKKMPGDSLFDTLEKQKVGFFGIKPFSSNRLFEGNSMPGNEHAEKDDVKARLAIRYILCNPVITGPIPGLISPGQVENVAKAVQERRQLDVAEAKQLEEAMDEAWTKLGPDYEWLKDWEYV
;
A
#
# COMPACT_ATOMS: atom_id res chain seq x y z
N MET A 1 4.56 18.95 -27.74
CA MET A 1 5.45 18.87 -26.57
C MET A 1 5.54 17.41 -26.20
N ALA A 2 6.73 16.80 -26.40
CA ALA A 2 6.96 15.39 -26.13
C ALA A 2 6.94 15.20 -24.60
N GLY A 3 5.98 14.43 -24.09
CA GLY A 3 5.96 14.03 -22.70
C GLY A 3 7.17 13.16 -22.40
N ASN A 4 8.00 13.55 -21.44
CA ASN A 4 9.08 12.73 -20.92
C ASN A 4 8.47 11.45 -20.31
N SER A 5 8.50 10.36 -21.06
CA SER A 5 8.22 9.03 -20.53
C SER A 5 9.40 8.64 -19.66
N PHE A 6 9.15 8.29 -18.42
CA PHE A 6 10.15 7.73 -17.49
C PHE A 6 10.62 6.40 -18.07
N SER A 7 11.82 6.38 -18.65
CA SER A 7 12.33 5.25 -19.41
C SER A 7 13.09 4.25 -18.53
N ARG A 8 13.24 3.00 -19.02
CA ARG A 8 14.09 1.98 -18.37
C ARG A 8 15.51 2.48 -18.09
N ARG A 9 16.00 3.45 -18.87
CA ARG A 9 17.33 4.05 -18.74
C ARG A 9 17.40 5.01 -17.56
N ASP A 10 16.34 5.80 -17.34
CA ASP A 10 16.22 6.69 -16.18
C ASP A 10 16.01 5.87 -14.89
N PHE A 11 15.31 4.75 -15.03
CA PHE A 11 15.14 3.73 -14.01
C PHE A 11 16.50 3.18 -13.48
N VAL A 12 17.39 2.78 -14.37
CA VAL A 12 18.74 2.24 -14.00
C VAL A 12 19.63 3.33 -13.37
N ARG A 13 19.58 4.58 -13.87
CA ARG A 13 20.38 5.69 -13.35
C ARG A 13 19.96 6.10 -11.93
N THR A 14 18.66 6.14 -11.64
CA THR A 14 18.13 6.43 -10.30
C THR A 14 18.39 5.28 -9.31
N SER A 15 18.42 4.04 -9.78
CA SER A 15 18.73 2.87 -8.93
C SER A 15 20.20 2.84 -8.50
N ALA A 16 21.13 3.27 -9.38
CA ALA A 16 22.56 3.30 -9.05
C ALA A 16 22.93 4.41 -8.04
N ALA A 17 22.15 5.50 -7.97
CA ALA A 17 22.39 6.60 -7.04
C ALA A 17 21.87 6.32 -5.61
N ALA A 18 21.00 5.33 -5.42
CA ALA A 18 20.37 5.00 -4.15
C ALA A 18 21.21 4.12 -3.21
N ALA A 19 22.38 3.61 -3.67
CA ALA A 19 23.18 2.66 -2.90
C ALA A 19 24.07 3.29 -1.80
N ALA A 20 24.02 4.59 -1.57
CA ALA A 20 24.85 5.26 -0.57
C ALA A 20 23.99 6.07 0.43
N GLY A 21 23.66 5.50 1.58
CA GLY A 21 23.18 6.28 2.70
C GLY A 21 22.16 5.57 3.59
N ALA A 22 22.65 4.73 4.50
CA ALA A 22 21.86 4.29 5.65
C ALA A 22 21.75 5.44 6.66
N ALA A 23 20.59 6.06 6.81
CA ALA A 23 20.33 7.00 7.89
C ALA A 23 19.06 6.59 8.64
N ALA A 24 19.21 6.44 9.95
CA ALA A 24 18.14 6.26 10.92
C ALA A 24 17.08 7.38 10.79
N GLY A 25 15.80 7.05 11.06
CA GLY A 25 14.65 7.93 10.92
C GLY A 25 14.90 9.36 11.43
N MET A 26 14.85 10.32 10.50
CA MET A 26 14.98 11.74 10.81
C MET A 26 13.67 12.45 10.53
N ALA A 27 13.19 13.19 11.53
CA ALA A 27 12.11 14.14 11.35
C ALA A 27 12.45 15.12 10.21
N ALA A 28 11.45 15.57 9.45
CA ALA A 28 11.61 16.44 8.26
C ALA A 28 12.48 17.68 8.48
N SER A 29 12.61 18.13 9.73
CA SER A 29 13.46 19.28 10.15
C SER A 29 14.97 19.04 10.01
N LYS A 30 15.42 17.81 9.75
CA LYS A 30 16.85 17.43 9.67
C LYS A 30 17.32 17.05 8.28
N LEU A 31 16.48 17.08 7.26
CA LEU A 31 16.87 16.79 5.88
C LEU A 31 17.74 17.91 5.30
N SER A 32 18.86 17.52 4.70
CA SER A 32 19.70 18.48 3.96
C SER A 32 18.98 19.02 2.71
N ALA A 33 19.44 20.15 2.17
CA ALA A 33 18.89 20.68 0.92
C ALA A 33 19.01 19.66 -0.23
N ALA A 34 20.10 18.90 -0.28
CA ALA A 34 20.32 17.86 -1.28
C ALA A 34 19.35 16.68 -1.12
N ASP A 35 19.02 16.27 0.13
CA ASP A 35 18.05 15.23 0.37
C ASP A 35 16.63 15.66 -0.03
N LYS A 36 16.26 16.91 0.27
CA LYS A 36 14.96 17.48 -0.13
C LYS A 36 14.76 17.47 -1.65
N GLN A 37 15.82 17.75 -2.42
CA GLN A 37 15.77 17.70 -3.89
C GLN A 37 15.57 16.29 -4.48
N ARG A 38 15.90 15.24 -3.71
CA ARG A 38 15.74 13.84 -4.13
C ARG A 38 14.39 13.26 -3.78
N ILE A 39 13.63 13.92 -2.92
CA ILE A 39 12.30 13.47 -2.49
C ILE A 39 11.28 13.92 -3.53
N LEU A 40 10.55 12.97 -4.12
CA LEU A 40 9.46 13.28 -5.03
C LEU A 40 8.40 14.12 -4.31
N ASN A 41 7.93 15.20 -4.96
CA ASN A 41 6.89 16.09 -4.43
C ASN A 41 7.19 16.64 -3.03
N TYR A 42 8.45 16.95 -2.73
CA TYR A 42 8.81 17.45 -1.42
C TYR A 42 7.92 18.63 -1.00
N ASN A 43 7.28 18.50 0.16
CA ASN A 43 6.49 19.53 0.83
C ASN A 43 6.97 19.65 2.28
N SER A 44 7.26 20.85 2.73
CA SER A 44 7.77 21.10 4.10
C SER A 44 6.77 20.74 5.20
N GLY A 45 5.47 20.68 4.89
CA GLY A 45 4.42 20.23 5.80
C GLY A 45 4.24 18.71 5.86
N MET A 46 4.98 17.95 5.04
CA MET A 46 4.92 16.47 5.02
C MET A 46 6.18 15.88 5.68
N GLU A 47 6.00 14.89 6.54
CA GLU A 47 7.09 14.06 7.04
C GLU A 47 7.43 12.99 6.00
N TYR A 48 8.73 12.74 5.83
CA TYR A 48 9.21 11.66 4.96
C TYR A 48 9.99 10.62 5.77
N ARG A 49 9.72 9.37 5.50
CA ARG A 49 10.29 8.22 6.19
C ARG A 49 11.11 7.36 5.25
N PRO A 50 12.19 6.74 5.73
CA PRO A 50 12.96 5.82 4.92
C PRO A 50 12.08 4.67 4.41
N TRP A 51 12.22 4.38 3.12
CA TRP A 51 11.63 3.18 2.54
C TRP A 51 12.60 2.01 2.71
N GLY A 52 12.71 1.53 3.93
CA GLY A 52 13.62 0.45 4.27
C GLY A 52 15.06 0.69 3.76
N LYS A 53 15.64 -0.33 3.14
CA LYS A 53 17.00 -0.31 2.56
C LYS A 53 17.08 0.25 1.13
N THR A 54 15.97 0.74 0.58
CA THR A 54 15.91 1.20 -0.82
C THR A 54 16.68 2.50 -1.09
N GLY A 55 17.00 3.25 -0.04
CA GLY A 55 17.59 4.59 -0.14
C GLY A 55 16.60 5.69 -0.53
N LEU A 56 15.33 5.37 -0.66
CA LEU A 56 14.27 6.33 -0.98
C LEU A 56 13.54 6.80 0.28
N MET A 57 12.95 7.99 0.18
CA MET A 57 12.11 8.58 1.22
C MET A 57 10.67 8.65 0.72
N VAL A 58 9.76 8.11 1.53
CA VAL A 58 8.32 8.09 1.25
C VAL A 58 7.58 8.95 2.25
N SER A 59 6.54 9.65 1.79
CA SER A 59 5.64 10.42 2.65
C SER A 59 5.05 9.56 3.77
N ALA A 60 4.97 10.11 4.98
CA ALA A 60 4.46 9.40 6.15
C ALA A 60 3.00 8.93 6.02
N VAL A 61 2.27 9.44 5.02
CA VAL A 61 0.95 8.93 4.59
C VAL A 61 1.01 8.70 3.09
N CYS A 62 0.42 7.58 2.65
CA CYS A 62 0.40 7.14 1.25
C CYS A 62 -1.02 7.20 0.70
N LEU A 63 -1.17 7.03 -0.62
CA LEU A 63 -2.45 6.91 -1.28
C LEU A 63 -2.75 5.42 -1.55
N GLY A 64 -3.86 4.90 -1.05
CA GLY A 64 -4.31 3.53 -1.30
C GLY A 64 -5.45 3.44 -2.30
N GLY A 65 -5.70 2.23 -2.76
CA GLY A 65 -6.90 1.85 -3.50
C GLY A 65 -8.08 1.49 -2.58
N HIS A 66 -8.88 0.51 -2.98
CA HIS A 66 -10.04 0.01 -2.21
C HIS A 66 -11.08 1.11 -1.91
N TRP A 67 -11.49 1.85 -2.95
CA TRP A 67 -12.42 2.99 -2.87
C TRP A 67 -13.85 2.58 -2.56
N LYS A 68 -14.07 1.85 -1.48
CA LYS A 68 -15.34 1.20 -1.14
C LYS A 68 -16.58 2.11 -1.14
N ARG A 69 -16.37 3.41 -0.97
CA ARG A 69 -17.44 4.41 -0.91
C ARG A 69 -17.32 5.46 -2.01
N ILE A 70 -16.61 5.15 -3.11
CA ILE A 70 -16.42 6.12 -4.20
C ILE A 70 -17.76 6.51 -4.86
N ASP A 71 -18.74 5.62 -4.88
CA ASP A 71 -20.09 5.87 -5.37
C ASP A 71 -20.85 6.94 -4.55
N LYS A 72 -20.41 7.24 -3.34
CA LYS A 72 -20.99 8.33 -2.51
C LYS A 72 -20.55 9.71 -2.98
N VAL A 73 -19.41 9.81 -3.66
CA VAL A 73 -18.89 11.08 -4.22
C VAL A 73 -18.97 11.11 -5.75
N VAL A 74 -19.05 9.94 -6.39
CA VAL A 74 -19.20 9.77 -7.85
C VAL A 74 -20.28 8.70 -8.12
N PRO A 75 -21.56 9.01 -7.96
CA PRO A 75 -22.64 8.03 -8.12
C PRO A 75 -22.70 7.37 -9.51
N SER A 76 -22.30 8.09 -10.57
CA SER A 76 -22.30 7.60 -11.96
C SER A 76 -21.38 6.39 -12.19
N CYS A 77 -20.34 6.22 -11.38
CA CYS A 77 -19.43 5.07 -11.53
C CYS A 77 -19.99 3.74 -11.01
N ASN A 78 -21.12 3.78 -10.28
CA ASN A 78 -21.75 2.58 -9.75
C ASN A 78 -22.59 1.89 -10.84
N LYS A 79 -22.15 0.73 -11.32
CA LYS A 79 -22.86 -0.07 -12.33
C LYS A 79 -23.75 -1.16 -11.73
N GLY A 80 -24.08 -1.07 -10.44
CA GLY A 80 -24.95 -2.05 -9.75
C GLY A 80 -24.37 -3.46 -9.61
N LYS A 81 -23.08 -3.66 -9.92
CA LYS A 81 -22.42 -4.98 -9.86
C LYS A 81 -21.93 -5.36 -8.45
N GLY A 82 -22.20 -4.50 -7.46
CA GLY A 82 -21.82 -4.73 -6.07
C GLY A 82 -20.31 -4.78 -5.81
N GLY A 83 -19.91 -4.43 -4.59
CA GLY A 83 -18.53 -4.52 -4.11
C GLY A 83 -17.59 -3.46 -4.68
N TRP A 84 -16.44 -3.33 -4.03
CA TRP A 84 -15.42 -2.33 -4.31
C TRP A 84 -14.65 -2.53 -5.65
N LEU A 85 -14.84 -3.66 -6.31
CA LEU A 85 -14.32 -3.94 -7.67
C LEU A 85 -15.35 -3.68 -8.77
N GLY A 86 -16.59 -3.34 -8.43
CA GLY A 86 -17.70 -3.20 -9.37
C GLY A 86 -17.83 -1.82 -10.00
N PHE A 87 -16.94 -0.87 -9.70
CA PHE A 87 -17.01 0.49 -10.23
C PHE A 87 -16.53 0.58 -11.68
N ASP A 88 -17.18 1.46 -12.44
CA ASP A 88 -16.76 1.77 -13.81
C ASP A 88 -15.60 2.77 -13.80
N ILE A 89 -14.38 2.25 -13.91
CA ILE A 89 -13.18 3.07 -13.97
C ILE A 89 -13.03 3.89 -15.26
N LYS A 90 -13.90 3.66 -16.26
CA LYS A 90 -13.94 4.43 -17.52
C LYS A 90 -14.90 5.61 -17.43
N ASP A 91 -15.73 5.69 -16.38
CA ASP A 91 -16.61 6.83 -16.15
C ASP A 91 -15.79 8.13 -16.08
N PRO A 92 -16.15 9.18 -16.87
CA PRO A 92 -15.36 10.41 -16.91
C PRO A 92 -15.27 11.14 -15.56
N LEU A 93 -16.34 11.09 -14.73
CA LEU A 93 -16.35 11.72 -13.42
C LEU A 93 -15.49 10.92 -12.43
N PHE A 94 -15.47 9.60 -12.55
CA PHE A 94 -14.54 8.77 -11.80
C PHE A 94 -13.08 9.08 -12.16
N GLN A 95 -12.75 9.16 -13.44
CA GLN A 95 -11.39 9.50 -13.90
C GLN A 95 -10.98 10.90 -13.42
N LYS A 96 -11.89 11.89 -13.54
CA LYS A 96 -11.66 13.24 -13.01
C LYS A 96 -11.41 13.19 -11.49
N ASN A 97 -12.23 12.49 -10.74
CA ASN A 97 -12.08 12.35 -9.29
C ASN A 97 -10.71 11.73 -8.92
N ARG A 98 -10.30 10.65 -9.59
CA ARG A 98 -8.97 10.05 -9.32
C ARG A 98 -7.84 11.00 -9.66
N ARG A 99 -7.96 11.75 -10.77
CA ARG A 99 -6.97 12.76 -11.14
C ARG A 99 -6.88 13.88 -10.11
N ASP A 100 -8.02 14.37 -9.62
CA ASP A 100 -8.08 15.42 -8.58
C ASP A 100 -7.46 14.95 -7.26
N VAL A 101 -7.78 13.71 -6.82
CA VAL A 101 -7.19 13.11 -5.62
C VAL A 101 -5.68 12.97 -5.76
N VAL A 102 -5.19 12.46 -6.89
CA VAL A 102 -3.74 12.35 -7.16
C VAL A 102 -3.09 13.74 -7.20
N SER A 103 -3.72 14.75 -7.81
CA SER A 103 -3.22 16.13 -7.80
C SER A 103 -3.08 16.66 -6.38
N LYS A 104 -4.10 16.47 -5.56
CA LYS A 104 -4.06 16.88 -4.16
C LYS A 104 -2.99 16.13 -3.35
N CYS A 105 -2.77 14.84 -3.63
CA CYS A 105 -1.66 14.10 -3.03
C CYS A 105 -0.31 14.74 -3.36
N ILE A 106 -0.08 15.06 -4.63
CA ILE A 106 1.15 15.74 -5.10
C ILE A 106 1.34 17.08 -4.40
N GLU A 107 0.28 17.90 -4.32
CA GLU A 107 0.29 19.20 -3.63
C GLU A 107 0.64 19.06 -2.14
N CYS A 108 0.08 18.07 -1.46
CA CYS A 108 0.35 17.78 -0.04
C CYS A 108 1.68 17.08 0.20
N GLY A 109 2.46 16.75 -0.83
CA GLY A 109 3.74 16.05 -0.70
C GLY A 109 3.61 14.54 -0.50
N ILE A 110 2.44 13.94 -0.76
CA ILE A 110 2.26 12.49 -0.78
C ILE A 110 2.87 11.97 -2.08
N ASN A 111 3.85 11.06 -1.97
CA ASN A 111 4.66 10.61 -3.07
C ASN A 111 4.62 9.10 -3.33
N TYR A 112 3.71 8.36 -2.70
CA TYR A 112 3.53 6.92 -2.92
C TYR A 112 2.05 6.59 -3.11
N VAL A 113 1.77 5.82 -4.15
CA VAL A 113 0.46 5.21 -4.40
C VAL A 113 0.56 3.70 -4.41
N ASP A 114 -0.36 3.02 -3.72
CA ASP A 114 -0.46 1.57 -3.69
C ASP A 114 -1.71 1.09 -4.43
N ALA A 115 -1.52 0.28 -5.45
CA ALA A 115 -2.58 -0.31 -6.24
C ALA A 115 -2.52 -1.84 -6.15
N CYS A 116 -3.61 -2.44 -5.67
CA CYS A 116 -3.70 -3.87 -5.40
C CYS A 116 -4.38 -4.65 -6.53
N THR A 117 -5.35 -4.04 -7.20
CA THR A 117 -6.20 -4.74 -8.16
C THR A 117 -5.99 -4.20 -9.57
N VAL A 118 -6.41 -5.00 -10.57
CA VAL A 118 -6.37 -4.59 -11.97
C VAL A 118 -7.02 -3.23 -12.19
N GLN A 119 -8.18 -2.99 -11.55
CA GLN A 119 -8.91 -1.74 -11.67
C GLN A 119 -8.16 -0.57 -11.04
N GLU A 120 -7.56 -0.78 -9.88
CA GLU A 120 -6.77 0.25 -9.19
C GLU A 120 -5.51 0.61 -9.97
N CYS A 121 -4.78 -0.40 -10.47
CA CYS A 121 -3.60 -0.18 -11.28
C CYS A 121 -3.92 0.65 -12.54
N LYS A 122 -4.99 0.29 -13.25
CA LYS A 122 -5.44 1.04 -14.45
C LYS A 122 -5.87 2.46 -14.10
N ALA A 123 -6.65 2.64 -13.03
CA ALA A 123 -7.16 3.94 -12.63
C ALA A 123 -6.04 4.88 -12.20
N TYR A 124 -5.07 4.41 -11.42
CA TYR A 124 -3.95 5.24 -10.99
C TYR A 124 -2.93 5.48 -12.10
N ALA A 125 -2.67 4.50 -12.96
CA ALA A 125 -1.84 4.74 -14.15
C ALA A 125 -2.45 5.85 -15.01
N LYS A 126 -3.77 5.83 -15.23
CA LYS A 126 -4.49 6.89 -15.95
C LYS A 126 -4.44 8.24 -15.22
N ALA A 127 -4.63 8.26 -13.90
CA ALA A 127 -4.57 9.49 -13.12
C ALA A 127 -3.16 10.12 -13.09
N LEU A 128 -2.11 9.31 -13.26
CA LEU A 128 -0.70 9.72 -13.32
C LEU A 128 -0.19 9.96 -14.74
N GLU A 129 -1.03 9.86 -15.76
CA GLU A 129 -0.62 10.10 -17.14
C GLU A 129 -0.02 11.50 -17.30
N GLY A 130 1.21 11.57 -17.85
CA GLY A 130 1.98 12.80 -18.00
C GLY A 130 2.70 13.29 -16.74
N ARG A 131 2.61 12.56 -15.62
CA ARG A 131 3.24 12.91 -14.33
C ARG A 131 3.61 11.68 -13.49
N ARG A 132 3.91 10.55 -14.16
CA ARG A 132 4.28 9.28 -13.53
C ARG A 132 5.53 9.38 -12.64
N ASP A 133 6.42 10.29 -12.97
CA ASP A 133 7.65 10.60 -12.26
C ASP A 133 7.45 11.32 -10.93
N GLN A 134 6.22 11.76 -10.62
CA GLN A 134 5.92 12.49 -9.40
C GLN A 134 5.53 11.59 -8.22
N MET A 135 5.22 10.31 -8.45
CA MET A 135 4.85 9.37 -7.39
C MET A 135 5.47 7.99 -7.60
N TYR A 136 5.92 7.38 -6.52
CA TYR A 136 6.26 5.97 -6.51
C TYR A 136 4.99 5.12 -6.65
N PHE A 137 5.07 4.03 -7.39
CA PHE A 137 3.95 3.16 -7.70
C PHE A 137 4.17 1.75 -7.11
N GLY A 138 3.41 1.42 -6.06
CA GLY A 138 3.25 0.08 -5.56
C GLY A 138 2.20 -0.67 -6.37
N PHE A 139 2.55 -1.83 -6.89
CA PHE A 139 1.78 -2.54 -7.88
C PHE A 139 1.55 -4.00 -7.48
N SER A 140 0.32 -4.48 -7.67
CA SER A 140 -0.05 -5.89 -7.62
C SER A 140 -1.14 -6.15 -8.68
N TRP A 141 -1.06 -7.29 -9.35
CA TRP A 141 -2.08 -7.73 -10.29
C TRP A 141 -2.93 -8.83 -9.65
N TYR A 142 -3.42 -8.54 -8.43
CA TYR A 142 -4.03 -9.44 -7.43
C TYR A 142 -4.88 -10.56 -7.99
N GLN A 143 -5.76 -10.28 -8.98
CA GLN A 143 -6.66 -11.29 -9.53
C GLN A 143 -5.94 -12.45 -10.23
N LYS A 144 -4.67 -12.28 -10.58
CA LYS A 144 -3.82 -13.28 -11.27
C LYS A 144 -2.57 -13.66 -10.47
N GLU A 145 -2.53 -13.36 -9.18
CA GLU A 145 -1.40 -13.66 -8.32
C GLU A 145 -1.66 -14.88 -7.41
N MET A 146 -0.88 -15.02 -6.37
CA MET A 146 -0.70 -16.22 -5.54
C MET A 146 -1.99 -16.98 -5.19
N ARG A 147 -3.02 -16.27 -4.69
CA ARG A 147 -4.28 -16.92 -4.30
C ARG A 147 -4.98 -17.61 -5.48
N SER A 148 -5.02 -16.94 -6.63
CA SER A 148 -5.62 -17.49 -7.84
C SER A 148 -4.82 -18.68 -8.36
N LEU A 149 -3.49 -18.56 -8.39
CA LEU A 149 -2.58 -19.60 -8.88
C LEU A 149 -2.59 -20.82 -7.98
N HIS A 150 -2.54 -20.62 -6.66
CA HIS A 150 -2.70 -21.70 -5.67
C HIS A 150 -3.97 -22.52 -5.90
N ASN A 151 -5.10 -21.86 -6.08
CA ASN A 151 -6.36 -22.55 -6.34
C ASN A 151 -6.34 -23.34 -7.67
N GLN A 152 -5.68 -22.80 -8.70
CA GLN A 152 -5.51 -23.51 -9.97
C GLN A 152 -4.62 -24.76 -9.81
N MET A 153 -3.51 -24.64 -9.07
CA MET A 153 -2.60 -25.76 -8.78
C MET A 153 -3.32 -26.86 -7.99
N LYS A 154 -4.04 -26.50 -6.92
CA LYS A 154 -4.85 -27.45 -6.15
C LYS A 154 -5.89 -28.18 -7.01
N LYS A 155 -6.60 -27.44 -7.86
CA LYS A 155 -7.61 -28.00 -8.77
C LYS A 155 -6.98 -28.95 -9.80
N ALA A 156 -5.80 -28.63 -10.31
CA ALA A 156 -5.09 -29.49 -11.26
C ALA A 156 -4.59 -30.77 -10.58
N ALA A 157 -3.97 -30.66 -9.43
CA ALA A 157 -3.50 -31.78 -8.64
C ALA A 157 -4.64 -32.75 -8.24
N SER A 158 -5.81 -32.23 -7.84
CA SER A 158 -6.98 -33.05 -7.50
C SER A 158 -7.55 -33.85 -8.68
N LYS A 159 -7.19 -33.47 -9.91
CA LYS A 159 -7.55 -34.18 -11.15
C LYS A 159 -6.44 -35.11 -11.67
N GLY A 160 -5.37 -35.29 -10.90
CA GLY A 160 -4.23 -36.10 -11.30
C GLY A 160 -3.25 -35.44 -12.29
N ASN A 161 -3.39 -34.13 -12.54
CA ASN A 161 -2.58 -33.37 -13.49
C ASN A 161 -1.87 -32.21 -12.75
N PRO A 162 -0.91 -32.45 -11.85
CA PRO A 162 -0.20 -31.39 -11.15
C PRO A 162 0.56 -30.50 -12.12
N MET A 163 0.63 -29.20 -11.81
CA MET A 163 1.39 -28.24 -12.61
C MET A 163 2.88 -28.54 -12.52
N PRO A 164 3.64 -28.34 -13.61
CA PRO A 164 5.09 -28.55 -13.60
C PRO A 164 5.79 -27.49 -12.73
N ALA A 165 6.99 -27.82 -12.25
CA ALA A 165 7.87 -26.87 -11.55
C ALA A 165 8.12 -25.61 -12.41
N GLY A 166 8.14 -24.45 -11.78
CA GLY A 166 8.30 -23.15 -12.45
C GLY A 166 7.02 -22.60 -13.10
N TRP A 167 5.91 -23.34 -13.04
CA TRP A 167 4.64 -22.86 -13.61
C TRP A 167 4.13 -21.58 -12.94
N MET A 168 4.18 -21.51 -11.60
CA MET A 168 3.75 -20.33 -10.87
C MET A 168 4.65 -19.13 -11.14
N THR A 169 5.98 -19.33 -11.17
CA THR A 169 6.95 -18.30 -11.57
C THR A 169 6.59 -17.71 -12.95
N GLN A 170 6.33 -18.60 -13.92
CA GLN A 170 5.94 -18.17 -15.28
C GLN A 170 4.63 -17.36 -15.25
N LYS A 171 3.60 -17.84 -14.55
CA LYS A 171 2.29 -17.17 -14.49
C LYS A 171 2.35 -15.82 -13.76
N LEU A 172 3.15 -15.69 -12.73
CA LEU A 172 3.39 -14.43 -12.05
C LEU A 172 4.09 -13.41 -12.97
N MET A 173 5.08 -13.84 -13.76
CA MET A 173 5.73 -12.98 -14.75
C MET A 173 4.79 -12.58 -15.88
N GLU A 174 3.95 -13.49 -16.37
CA GLU A 174 2.90 -13.19 -17.36
C GLU A 174 1.90 -12.16 -16.80
N ALA A 175 1.50 -12.29 -15.52
CA ALA A 175 0.62 -11.34 -14.84
C ALA A 175 1.24 -9.94 -14.73
N LEU A 176 2.53 -9.85 -14.40
CA LEU A 176 3.26 -8.57 -14.38
C LEU A 176 3.31 -7.96 -15.78
N ASP A 177 3.66 -8.75 -16.81
CA ASP A 177 3.76 -8.28 -18.20
C ASP A 177 2.41 -7.78 -18.73
N GLU A 178 1.33 -8.52 -18.42
CA GLU A 178 -0.02 -8.07 -18.74
C GLU A 178 -0.33 -6.74 -18.04
N GLY A 179 -0.04 -6.64 -16.74
CA GLY A 179 -0.30 -5.43 -15.97
C GLY A 179 0.45 -4.22 -16.51
N LEU A 180 1.74 -4.36 -16.81
CA LEU A 180 2.53 -3.29 -17.42
C LEU A 180 1.97 -2.86 -18.77
N ARG A 181 1.62 -3.82 -19.63
CA ARG A 181 1.02 -3.54 -20.94
C ARG A 181 -0.34 -2.82 -20.83
N GLU A 182 -1.22 -3.29 -19.94
CA GLU A 182 -2.57 -2.75 -19.81
C GLU A 182 -2.61 -1.38 -19.08
N THR A 183 -1.59 -1.06 -18.33
CA THR A 183 -1.44 0.24 -17.68
C THR A 183 -0.59 1.23 -18.49
N GLY A 184 0.12 0.76 -19.51
CA GLY A 184 1.07 1.56 -20.27
C GLY A 184 2.34 1.92 -19.49
N LEU A 185 2.62 1.20 -18.39
CA LEU A 185 3.82 1.41 -17.59
C LEU A 185 4.97 0.56 -18.14
N GLU A 186 6.16 1.15 -18.27
CA GLU A 186 7.37 0.41 -18.64
C GLU A 186 7.90 -0.42 -17.47
N CYS A 187 7.77 0.10 -16.25
CA CYS A 187 8.17 -0.54 -15.01
C CYS A 187 7.40 0.03 -13.81
N VAL A 188 7.46 -0.66 -12.69
CA VAL A 188 6.90 -0.22 -11.41
C VAL A 188 7.99 0.03 -10.37
N ASP A 189 7.73 0.90 -9.39
CA ASP A 189 8.70 1.10 -8.31
C ASP A 189 8.72 -0.09 -7.36
N LEU A 190 7.57 -0.60 -6.96
CA LEU A 190 7.44 -1.79 -6.14
C LEU A 190 6.47 -2.78 -6.79
N TRP A 191 6.95 -3.96 -7.17
CA TRP A 191 6.07 -5.08 -7.40
C TRP A 191 5.91 -5.86 -6.09
N ARG A 192 4.74 -5.74 -5.51
CA ARG A 192 4.40 -6.45 -4.30
C ARG A 192 3.32 -7.49 -4.58
N ILE A 193 3.71 -8.74 -4.69
CA ILE A 193 2.79 -9.85 -4.96
C ILE A 193 1.82 -10.00 -3.79
N THR A 194 0.52 -10.10 -4.07
CA THR A 194 -0.48 -10.35 -3.03
C THR A 194 -0.65 -11.84 -2.82
N MET A 195 -0.30 -12.28 -1.62
CA MET A 195 -0.49 -13.65 -1.15
C MET A 195 -1.91 -13.88 -0.61
N HIS A 196 -2.22 -15.09 -0.18
CA HIS A 196 -3.40 -15.34 0.64
C HIS A 196 -3.32 -14.53 1.94
N GLU A 197 -4.46 -14.14 2.51
CA GLU A 197 -4.49 -13.45 3.80
C GLU A 197 -3.73 -14.24 4.86
N GLN A 198 -3.97 -15.54 4.95
CA GLN A 198 -3.17 -16.49 5.73
C GLN A 198 -2.13 -17.12 4.79
N SER A 199 -1.01 -16.44 4.60
CA SER A 199 0.00 -16.84 3.61
C SER A 199 0.75 -18.13 3.98
N SER A 200 0.71 -18.57 5.22
CA SER A 200 1.19 -19.90 5.66
C SER A 200 0.43 -21.08 5.02
N LYS A 201 -0.70 -20.82 4.34
CA LYS A 201 -1.38 -21.83 3.52
C LYS A 201 -0.67 -22.16 2.21
N HIS A 202 0.26 -21.31 1.76
CA HIS A 202 1.07 -21.60 0.59
C HIS A 202 2.19 -22.58 0.97
N PRO A 203 2.35 -23.71 0.27
CA PRO A 203 3.52 -24.56 0.43
C PRO A 203 4.83 -23.80 0.16
N ASP A 204 5.92 -24.22 0.81
CA ASP A 204 7.24 -23.57 0.61
C ASP A 204 7.65 -23.55 -0.87
N SER A 205 7.31 -24.58 -1.66
CA SER A 205 7.58 -24.61 -3.10
C SER A 205 6.87 -23.49 -3.90
N GLU A 206 5.64 -23.12 -3.52
CA GLU A 206 4.94 -21.99 -4.14
C GLU A 206 5.59 -20.66 -3.74
N VAL A 207 6.05 -20.56 -2.50
CA VAL A 207 6.78 -19.38 -2.01
C VAL A 207 8.12 -19.22 -2.74
N GLU A 208 8.86 -20.31 -2.93
CA GLU A 208 10.12 -20.32 -3.70
C GLU A 208 9.90 -19.83 -5.14
N GLU A 209 8.86 -20.33 -5.82
CA GLU A 209 8.52 -19.87 -7.17
C GLU A 209 8.10 -18.39 -7.21
N MET A 210 7.42 -17.89 -6.17
CA MET A 210 7.12 -16.47 -6.02
C MET A 210 8.40 -15.64 -5.87
N MET A 211 9.33 -16.07 -5.01
CA MET A 211 10.61 -15.38 -4.82
C MET A 211 11.45 -15.38 -6.10
N GLU A 212 11.43 -16.47 -6.86
CA GLU A 212 12.08 -16.53 -8.17
C GLU A 212 11.47 -15.51 -9.15
N ALA A 213 10.14 -15.36 -9.18
CA ALA A 213 9.47 -14.36 -10.00
C ALA A 213 9.89 -12.93 -9.63
N LEU A 214 9.98 -12.62 -8.32
CA LEU A 214 10.44 -11.31 -7.83
C LEU A 214 11.87 -11.01 -8.29
N VAL A 215 12.78 -11.98 -8.17
CA VAL A 215 14.17 -11.86 -8.66
C VAL A 215 14.21 -11.62 -10.17
N LYS A 216 13.42 -12.40 -10.95
CA LYS A 216 13.34 -12.23 -12.41
C LYS A 216 12.83 -10.84 -12.81
N ALA A 217 11.79 -10.35 -12.15
CA ALA A 217 11.22 -9.03 -12.43
C ALA A 217 12.23 -7.92 -12.20
N LYS A 218 12.95 -7.97 -11.08
CA LYS A 218 14.02 -7.01 -10.74
C LYS A 218 15.17 -7.06 -11.75
N LYS A 219 15.63 -8.27 -12.09
CA LYS A 219 16.70 -8.48 -13.09
C LYS A 219 16.30 -7.99 -14.49
N GLN A 220 15.04 -8.12 -14.87
CA GLN A 220 14.51 -7.66 -16.15
C GLN A 220 14.18 -6.16 -16.18
N GLY A 221 14.37 -5.44 -15.07
CA GLY A 221 14.07 -4.01 -14.94
C GLY A 221 12.55 -3.69 -14.97
N LYS A 222 11.70 -4.68 -14.72
CA LYS A 222 10.24 -4.50 -14.66
C LYS A 222 9.76 -3.97 -13.32
N ALA A 223 10.52 -4.21 -12.26
CA ALA A 223 10.32 -3.67 -10.91
C ALA A 223 11.64 -3.18 -10.32
N ARG A 224 11.63 -2.00 -9.68
CA ARG A 224 12.83 -1.49 -8.97
C ARG A 224 13.05 -2.24 -7.68
N PHE A 225 11.96 -2.42 -6.94
CA PHE A 225 11.90 -3.08 -5.64
C PHE A 225 10.85 -4.17 -5.68
N THR A 226 11.02 -5.12 -4.78
CA THR A 226 10.18 -6.31 -4.72
C THR A 226 9.70 -6.56 -3.30
N GLY A 227 8.54 -7.20 -3.19
CA GLY A 227 7.96 -7.52 -1.90
C GLY A 227 6.67 -8.31 -2.02
N PHE A 228 5.93 -8.38 -0.94
CA PHE A 228 4.66 -9.08 -0.92
C PHE A 228 3.69 -8.48 0.10
N SER A 229 2.42 -8.86 -0.03
CA SER A 229 1.36 -8.50 0.89
C SER A 229 0.73 -9.75 1.48
N SER A 230 0.56 -9.77 2.79
CA SER A 230 -0.17 -10.81 3.52
C SER A 230 -0.74 -10.25 4.82
N HIS A 231 -1.64 -11.01 5.46
CA HIS A 231 -2.14 -10.68 6.79
C HIS A 231 -1.53 -11.58 7.87
N ASP A 232 -0.74 -12.57 7.51
CA ASP A 232 -0.13 -13.59 8.36
C ASP A 232 1.25 -13.11 8.85
N ARG A 233 1.28 -12.34 9.93
CA ARG A 233 2.50 -11.72 10.45
C ARG A 233 3.60 -12.72 10.84
N PRO A 234 3.32 -13.84 11.52
CA PRO A 234 4.34 -14.86 11.78
C PRO A 234 4.98 -15.38 10.50
N HIS A 235 4.17 -15.63 9.45
CA HIS A 235 4.71 -16.10 8.18
C HIS A 235 5.47 -14.99 7.44
N ILE A 236 4.98 -13.75 7.47
CA ILE A 236 5.73 -12.59 6.93
C ILE A 236 7.12 -12.51 7.58
N LYS A 237 7.20 -12.63 8.91
CA LYS A 237 8.47 -12.61 9.64
C LYS A 237 9.42 -13.69 9.14
N LYS A 238 8.93 -14.95 9.05
CA LYS A 238 9.70 -16.10 8.51
C LYS A 238 10.26 -15.76 7.12
N LEU A 239 9.43 -15.24 6.21
CA LEU A 239 9.83 -14.95 4.84
C LEU A 239 10.82 -13.79 4.74
N VAL A 240 10.67 -12.75 5.54
CA VAL A 240 11.63 -11.63 5.60
C VAL A 240 12.99 -12.13 6.08
N GLU A 241 13.03 -13.02 7.08
CA GLU A 241 14.27 -13.60 7.60
C GLU A 241 14.93 -14.56 6.60
N GLN A 242 14.12 -15.31 5.86
CA GLN A 242 14.60 -16.31 4.91
C GLN A 242 15.09 -15.68 3.58
N TYR A 243 14.48 -14.57 3.15
CA TYR A 243 14.76 -13.94 1.86
C TYR A 243 15.16 -12.45 1.97
N PRO A 244 16.16 -12.10 2.80
CA PRO A 244 16.48 -10.70 3.11
C PRO A 244 16.93 -9.91 1.89
N GLU A 245 17.52 -10.55 0.86
CA GLU A 245 18.00 -9.87 -0.35
C GLU A 245 16.90 -9.65 -1.40
N ILE A 246 15.77 -10.35 -1.26
CA ILE A 246 14.65 -10.29 -2.22
C ILE A 246 13.55 -9.36 -1.71
N VAL A 247 13.27 -9.38 -0.41
CA VAL A 247 12.17 -8.63 0.19
C VAL A 247 12.65 -7.22 0.55
N ASP A 248 12.29 -6.26 -0.30
CA ASP A 248 12.53 -4.83 -0.04
C ASP A 248 11.39 -4.20 0.77
N SER A 249 10.16 -4.73 0.63
CA SER A 249 8.98 -4.20 1.32
C SER A 249 7.94 -5.25 1.63
N ILE A 250 7.18 -5.00 2.69
CA ILE A 250 5.97 -5.76 3.01
C ILE A 250 4.76 -4.83 3.14
N VAL A 251 3.59 -5.38 2.86
CA VAL A 251 2.29 -4.73 3.06
C VAL A 251 1.43 -5.63 3.93
N THR A 252 1.06 -5.14 5.11
CA THR A 252 0.21 -5.88 6.05
C THR A 252 -0.72 -4.93 6.79
N PRO A 253 -1.88 -5.38 7.32
CA PRO A 253 -2.76 -4.51 8.09
C PRO A 253 -2.07 -3.91 9.31
N TYR A 254 -2.36 -2.64 9.55
CA TYR A 254 -1.96 -1.91 10.75
C TYR A 254 -3.06 -0.92 11.11
N THR A 255 -3.73 -1.16 12.23
CA THR A 255 -4.85 -0.34 12.72
C THR A 255 -4.47 0.35 14.03
N ALA A 256 -5.34 1.22 14.55
CA ALA A 256 -5.16 1.79 15.87
C ALA A 256 -5.33 0.79 17.03
N LYS A 257 -5.73 -0.47 16.74
CA LYS A 257 -5.69 -1.59 17.72
C LYS A 257 -4.35 -2.32 17.71
N THR A 258 -3.52 -2.15 16.68
CA THR A 258 -2.24 -2.84 16.60
C THR A 258 -1.30 -2.41 17.72
N LYS A 259 -0.80 -3.36 18.49
CA LYS A 259 0.17 -3.15 19.56
C LYS A 259 1.53 -3.73 19.16
N LYS A 260 2.60 -3.10 19.62
CA LYS A 260 3.94 -3.68 19.47
C LYS A 260 4.09 -4.82 20.48
N MET A 261 4.33 -6.02 19.98
CA MET A 261 4.65 -7.16 20.85
C MET A 261 6.03 -6.99 21.48
N PRO A 262 6.21 -7.38 22.75
CA PRO A 262 7.52 -7.35 23.38
C PRO A 262 8.42 -8.44 22.78
N GLY A 263 9.57 -8.00 22.24
CA GLY A 263 10.65 -8.86 21.73
C GLY A 263 10.27 -9.75 20.55
N ASP A 264 11.23 -10.02 19.70
CA ASP A 264 11.16 -10.95 18.55
C ASP A 264 9.89 -10.85 17.67
N SER A 265 9.33 -9.67 17.56
CA SER A 265 8.14 -9.40 16.75
C SER A 265 8.49 -9.24 15.26
N LEU A 266 7.47 -9.25 14.39
CA LEU A 266 7.64 -8.84 13.01
C LEU A 266 8.30 -7.46 12.90
N PHE A 267 7.92 -6.50 13.76
CA PHE A 267 8.45 -5.13 13.71
C PHE A 267 9.94 -5.08 14.02
N ASP A 268 10.42 -5.86 14.99
CA ASP A 268 11.84 -5.97 15.31
C ASP A 268 12.64 -6.55 14.12
N THR A 269 12.08 -7.55 13.44
CA THR A 269 12.68 -8.11 12.22
C THR A 269 12.73 -7.09 11.08
N LEU A 270 11.64 -6.35 10.84
CA LEU A 270 11.60 -5.32 9.80
C LEU A 270 12.61 -4.19 10.04
N GLU A 271 12.75 -3.74 11.30
CA GLU A 271 13.72 -2.74 11.71
C GLU A 271 15.16 -3.24 11.49
N LYS A 272 15.47 -4.44 12.00
CA LYS A 272 16.79 -5.06 11.88
C LYS A 272 17.22 -5.25 10.41
N GLN A 273 16.29 -5.69 9.57
CA GLN A 273 16.56 -5.98 8.16
C GLN A 273 16.35 -4.78 7.25
N LYS A 274 15.89 -3.64 7.80
CA LYS A 274 15.56 -2.42 7.07
C LYS A 274 14.61 -2.69 5.91
N VAL A 275 13.52 -3.40 6.17
CA VAL A 275 12.46 -3.68 5.17
C VAL A 275 11.40 -2.59 5.25
N GLY A 276 11.01 -2.06 4.09
CA GLY A 276 9.91 -1.08 4.01
C GLY A 276 8.59 -1.70 4.48
N PHE A 277 7.88 -0.99 5.34
CA PHE A 277 6.61 -1.46 5.89
C PHE A 277 5.48 -0.51 5.60
N PHE A 278 4.51 -0.96 4.81
CA PHE A 278 3.31 -0.22 4.52
C PHE A 278 2.09 -0.82 5.22
N GLY A 279 1.38 0.02 5.99
CA GLY A 279 0.21 -0.39 6.79
C GLY A 279 -1.10 -0.21 6.04
N ILE A 280 -1.79 -1.30 5.69
CA ILE A 280 -3.14 -1.24 5.13
C ILE A 280 -4.22 -1.25 6.22
N LYS A 281 -5.46 -0.90 5.85
CA LYS A 281 -6.64 -0.87 6.73
C LYS A 281 -6.52 0.09 7.94
N PRO A 282 -5.89 1.28 7.82
CA PRO A 282 -5.72 2.20 8.94
C PRO A 282 -7.05 2.58 9.61
N PHE A 283 -8.14 2.54 8.86
CA PHE A 283 -9.51 2.87 9.32
C PHE A 283 -10.42 1.64 9.44
N SER A 284 -9.86 0.46 9.68
CA SER A 284 -10.62 -0.79 9.88
C SER A 284 -11.70 -1.00 8.79
N SER A 285 -11.31 -0.81 7.53
CA SER A 285 -12.22 -0.89 6.36
C SER A 285 -13.43 0.06 6.45
N ASN A 286 -13.20 1.28 6.93
CA ASN A 286 -14.20 2.34 7.17
C ASN A 286 -15.15 2.08 8.35
N ARG A 287 -14.90 1.07 9.17
CA ARG A 287 -15.72 0.81 10.37
C ARG A 287 -15.48 1.84 11.49
N LEU A 288 -14.35 2.54 11.45
CA LEU A 288 -14.02 3.64 12.35
C LEU A 288 -15.01 4.82 12.22
N PHE A 289 -15.65 4.97 11.06
CA PHE A 289 -16.45 6.13 10.70
C PHE A 289 -17.95 5.91 10.94
N GLU A 290 -18.60 6.94 11.47
CA GLU A 290 -20.06 6.99 11.66
C GLU A 290 -20.78 7.39 10.37
N GLY A 291 -20.20 8.31 9.60
CA GLY A 291 -20.75 8.81 8.37
C GLY A 291 -20.61 7.86 7.18
N ASN A 292 -21.34 8.16 6.13
CA ASN A 292 -21.39 7.39 4.89
C ASN A 292 -20.44 7.90 3.80
N SER A 293 -19.64 8.92 4.09
CA SER A 293 -18.71 9.61 3.17
C SER A 293 -19.39 10.43 2.06
N MET A 294 -20.70 10.65 2.13
CA MET A 294 -21.40 11.58 1.22
C MET A 294 -21.00 13.03 1.52
N PRO A 295 -20.91 13.89 0.50
CA PRO A 295 -20.75 15.33 0.73
C PRO A 295 -21.84 15.88 1.65
N GLY A 296 -21.44 16.68 2.65
CA GLY A 296 -22.39 17.31 3.58
C GLY A 296 -23.01 16.38 4.64
N ASN A 297 -22.48 15.13 4.84
CA ASN A 297 -22.96 14.29 5.93
C ASN A 297 -22.61 14.91 7.30
N GLU A 298 -23.54 14.77 8.24
CA GLU A 298 -23.46 15.38 9.58
C GLU A 298 -22.30 14.87 10.45
N HIS A 299 -21.76 13.71 10.13
CA HIS A 299 -20.63 13.10 10.86
C HIS A 299 -19.26 13.46 10.28
N ALA A 300 -19.18 14.25 9.19
CA ALA A 300 -17.94 14.50 8.45
C ALA A 300 -16.82 15.02 9.35
N GLU A 301 -17.10 16.03 10.17
CA GLU A 301 -16.09 16.64 11.06
C GLU A 301 -15.58 15.65 12.11
N LYS A 302 -16.47 14.86 12.72
CA LYS A 302 -16.11 13.83 13.71
C LYS A 302 -15.27 12.72 13.06
N ASP A 303 -15.65 12.28 11.88
CA ASP A 303 -14.95 11.25 11.13
C ASP A 303 -13.55 11.73 10.69
N ASP A 304 -13.44 13.00 10.32
CA ASP A 304 -12.16 13.62 9.99
C ASP A 304 -11.21 13.66 11.21
N VAL A 305 -11.72 13.97 12.39
CA VAL A 305 -10.95 13.89 13.65
C VAL A 305 -10.51 12.46 13.92
N LYS A 306 -11.41 11.48 13.86
CA LYS A 306 -11.09 10.06 14.06
C LYS A 306 -10.01 9.58 13.09
N ALA A 307 -10.10 9.98 11.81
CA ALA A 307 -9.10 9.65 10.81
C ALA A 307 -7.71 10.19 11.19
N ARG A 308 -7.64 11.45 11.63
CA ARG A 308 -6.35 12.04 12.06
C ARG A 308 -5.79 11.36 13.30
N LEU A 309 -6.61 11.07 14.29
CA LEU A 309 -6.18 10.34 15.49
C LEU A 309 -5.61 8.96 15.13
N ALA A 310 -6.29 8.21 14.25
CA ALA A 310 -5.83 6.89 13.81
C ALA A 310 -4.48 6.99 13.07
N ILE A 311 -4.32 7.95 12.16
CA ILE A 311 -3.04 8.17 11.45
C ILE A 311 -1.92 8.53 12.44
N ARG A 312 -2.16 9.44 13.38
CA ARG A 312 -1.18 9.85 14.40
C ARG A 312 -0.76 8.65 15.24
N TYR A 313 -1.72 7.82 15.71
CA TYR A 313 -1.43 6.59 16.45
C TYR A 313 -0.52 5.65 15.65
N ILE A 314 -0.87 5.35 14.40
CA ILE A 314 -0.11 4.46 13.53
C ILE A 314 1.32 4.98 13.35
N LEU A 315 1.47 6.27 13.13
CA LEU A 315 2.76 6.91 12.93
C LEU A 315 3.63 6.98 14.19
N CYS A 316 3.10 6.67 15.38
CA CYS A 316 3.92 6.50 16.59
C CYS A 316 4.86 5.29 16.49
N ASN A 317 4.57 4.30 15.64
CA ASN A 317 5.51 3.22 15.35
C ASN A 317 6.57 3.71 14.35
N PRO A 318 7.87 3.80 14.75
CA PRO A 318 8.92 4.30 13.87
C PRO A 318 9.26 3.35 12.72
N VAL A 319 8.89 2.07 12.83
CA VAL A 319 9.19 1.05 11.81
C VAL A 319 8.29 1.18 10.59
N ILE A 320 7.08 1.75 10.75
CA ILE A 320 6.17 1.90 9.62
C ILE A 320 6.68 2.98 8.66
N THR A 321 6.80 2.63 7.37
CA THR A 321 7.11 3.58 6.31
C THR A 321 5.93 4.52 6.08
N GLY A 322 4.72 3.98 5.95
CA GLY A 322 3.49 4.79 5.88
C GLY A 322 2.21 3.96 5.87
N PRO A 323 1.12 4.45 6.48
CA PRO A 323 -0.21 3.90 6.29
C PRO A 323 -0.73 4.20 4.88
N ILE A 324 -1.55 3.27 4.36
CA ILE A 324 -2.15 3.34 3.02
C ILE A 324 -3.67 3.44 3.13
N PRO A 325 -4.25 4.62 3.42
CA PRO A 325 -5.68 4.82 3.39
C PRO A 325 -6.22 4.88 1.95
N GLY A 326 -7.40 4.31 1.73
CA GLY A 326 -8.16 4.50 0.49
C GLY A 326 -8.91 5.84 0.54
N LEU A 327 -8.44 6.83 -0.21
CA LEU A 327 -8.98 8.19 -0.22
C LEU A 327 -9.85 8.42 -1.46
N ILE A 328 -11.05 8.98 -1.28
CA ILE A 328 -12.05 9.15 -2.34
C ILE A 328 -12.32 10.60 -2.70
N SER A 329 -11.74 11.56 -1.98
CA SER A 329 -11.88 12.99 -2.28
C SER A 329 -10.61 13.78 -1.94
N PRO A 330 -10.37 14.94 -2.59
CA PRO A 330 -9.29 15.86 -2.24
C PRO A 330 -9.32 16.30 -0.78
N GLY A 331 -10.50 16.54 -0.20
CA GLY A 331 -10.65 16.90 1.22
C GLY A 331 -10.15 15.81 2.18
N GLN A 332 -10.37 14.52 1.85
CA GLN A 332 -9.80 13.43 2.63
C GLN A 332 -8.27 13.38 2.53
N VAL A 333 -7.69 13.74 1.39
CA VAL A 333 -6.22 13.86 1.25
C VAL A 333 -5.68 14.97 2.15
N GLU A 334 -6.31 16.14 2.13
CA GLU A 334 -5.92 17.26 3.00
C GLU A 334 -6.03 16.88 4.49
N ASN A 335 -7.11 16.18 4.85
CA ASN A 335 -7.32 15.76 6.23
C ASN A 335 -6.23 14.80 6.73
N VAL A 336 -5.84 13.79 5.94
CA VAL A 336 -4.76 12.87 6.35
C VAL A 336 -3.38 13.53 6.31
N ALA A 337 -3.15 14.48 5.40
CA ALA A 337 -1.92 15.28 5.37
C ALA A 337 -1.83 16.18 6.61
N LYS A 338 -2.95 16.76 7.06
CA LYS A 338 -3.01 17.55 8.30
C LYS A 338 -2.63 16.71 9.52
N ALA A 339 -3.00 15.42 9.59
CA ALA A 339 -2.63 14.53 10.68
C ALA A 339 -1.10 14.42 10.86
N VAL A 340 -0.33 14.53 9.78
CA VAL A 340 1.14 14.49 9.83
C VAL A 340 1.73 15.75 10.44
N GLN A 341 1.04 16.88 10.32
CA GLN A 341 1.46 18.19 10.87
C GLN A 341 1.07 18.36 12.33
N GLU A 342 0.09 17.60 12.81
CA GLU A 342 -0.36 17.63 14.20
C GLU A 342 0.67 16.99 15.15
N ARG A 343 0.55 17.26 16.44
CA ARG A 343 1.35 16.59 17.46
C ARG A 343 1.27 15.07 17.32
N ARG A 344 2.43 14.40 17.27
CA ARG A 344 2.51 12.95 17.04
C ARG A 344 1.79 12.14 18.10
N GLN A 345 2.13 12.37 19.36
CA GLN A 345 1.56 11.62 20.47
C GLN A 345 0.16 12.13 20.81
N LEU A 346 -0.75 11.19 21.01
CA LEU A 346 -2.08 11.48 21.50
C LEU A 346 -2.00 11.85 23.00
N ASP A 347 -2.78 12.83 23.45
CA ASP A 347 -3.00 13.03 24.86
C ASP A 347 -4.02 12.00 25.41
N VAL A 348 -4.26 12.07 26.73
CA VAL A 348 -5.16 11.11 27.41
C VAL A 348 -6.59 11.14 26.84
N ALA A 349 -7.11 12.34 26.51
CA ALA A 349 -8.45 12.48 25.97
C ALA A 349 -8.54 11.96 24.53
N GLU A 350 -7.58 12.32 23.70
CA GLU A 350 -7.46 11.84 22.31
C GLU A 350 -7.29 10.31 22.23
N ALA A 351 -6.43 9.76 23.10
CA ALA A 351 -6.22 8.31 23.17
C ALA A 351 -7.50 7.57 23.57
N LYS A 352 -8.21 8.08 24.59
CA LYS A 352 -9.49 7.53 25.01
C LYS A 352 -10.55 7.61 23.90
N GLN A 353 -10.66 8.77 23.22
CA GLN A 353 -11.59 8.96 22.12
C GLN A 353 -11.33 7.95 20.99
N LEU A 354 -10.06 7.73 20.64
CA LEU A 354 -9.68 6.77 19.61
C LEU A 354 -9.96 5.33 20.05
N GLU A 355 -9.66 4.97 21.29
CA GLU A 355 -9.90 3.65 21.86
C GLU A 355 -11.40 3.31 21.83
N GLU A 356 -12.26 4.20 22.31
CA GLU A 356 -13.72 4.04 22.29
C GLU A 356 -14.26 3.87 20.85
N ALA A 357 -13.78 4.69 19.91
CA ALA A 357 -14.16 4.59 18.50
C ALA A 357 -13.69 3.27 17.85
N MET A 358 -12.51 2.78 18.23
CA MET A 358 -11.99 1.51 17.73
C MET A 358 -12.71 0.32 18.36
N ASP A 359 -13.09 0.38 19.64
CA ASP A 359 -13.88 -0.66 20.30
C ASP A 359 -15.26 -0.78 19.65
N GLU A 360 -15.91 0.35 19.39
CA GLU A 360 -17.16 0.37 18.65
C GLU A 360 -17.00 -0.20 17.23
N ALA A 361 -15.93 0.18 16.52
CA ALA A 361 -15.62 -0.35 15.19
C ALA A 361 -15.44 -1.87 15.21
N TRP A 362 -14.82 -2.42 16.26
CA TRP A 362 -14.62 -3.87 16.44
C TRP A 362 -15.91 -4.64 16.65
N THR A 363 -16.91 -4.04 17.33
CA THR A 363 -18.24 -4.67 17.47
C THR A 363 -19.00 -4.73 16.15
N LYS A 364 -18.68 -3.82 15.22
CA LYS A 364 -19.34 -3.67 13.90
C LYS A 364 -18.61 -4.38 12.76
N LEU A 365 -17.55 -5.14 13.05
CA LEU A 365 -16.85 -5.92 12.02
C LEU A 365 -17.80 -6.99 11.47
N GLY A 366 -18.04 -6.95 10.16
CA GLY A 366 -18.80 -8.00 9.48
C GLY A 366 -17.96 -9.27 9.26
N PRO A 367 -18.60 -10.37 8.81
CA PRO A 367 -17.93 -11.67 8.63
C PRO A 367 -16.63 -11.61 7.81
N ASP A 368 -16.60 -10.75 6.80
CA ASP A 368 -15.40 -10.56 5.94
C ASP A 368 -14.19 -9.97 6.67
N TYR A 369 -14.39 -9.45 7.89
CA TYR A 369 -13.36 -8.76 8.67
C TYR A 369 -13.20 -9.30 10.10
N GLU A 370 -13.96 -10.34 10.48
CA GLU A 370 -13.86 -10.93 11.83
C GLU A 370 -12.46 -11.45 12.13
N TRP A 371 -11.73 -11.87 11.10
CA TRP A 371 -10.34 -12.28 11.23
C TRP A 371 -9.42 -11.19 11.82
N LEU A 372 -9.81 -9.91 11.79
CA LEU A 372 -9.08 -8.85 12.48
C LEU A 372 -9.12 -8.99 14.01
N LYS A 373 -10.12 -9.68 14.57
CA LYS A 373 -10.27 -9.88 16.01
C LYS A 373 -9.28 -10.91 16.56
N ASP A 374 -8.95 -11.90 15.74
CA ASP A 374 -8.10 -13.03 16.12
C ASP A 374 -6.63 -12.78 15.77
N TRP A 375 -6.29 -11.55 15.44
CA TRP A 375 -4.95 -11.23 15.03
C TRP A 375 -4.03 -10.96 16.23
N GLU A 376 -2.92 -11.70 16.30
CA GLU A 376 -1.96 -11.69 17.41
C GLU A 376 -1.48 -10.30 17.84
N TYR A 377 -1.44 -9.35 16.90
CA TYR A 377 -0.87 -8.01 17.12
C TYR A 377 -1.91 -6.88 17.02
N VAL A 378 -3.18 -7.19 17.14
CA VAL A 378 -4.27 -6.20 17.03
C VAL A 378 -4.82 -5.83 18.38
#